data_57bdd6db01051eb53f5f42ac7e3a9112
#
_entry.id   57bdd6db01051eb53f5f42ac7e3a9112
#
_cell.length_a   1.000
_cell.length_b   1.000
_cell.length_c   1.000
_cell.angle_alpha   90.00
_cell.angle_beta   90.00
_cell.angle_gamma   90.00
#
_symmetry.space_group_name_H-M   'P 1'
#
loop_
_entity.id
_entity.type
_entity.pdbx_description
1 polymer ?
#
loop_
_entity_poly.entity_id
_entity_poly.type
_entity_poly.pdbx_seq_one_letter_code
_entity_poly.pdbx_strand_id
1 'polypeptide(L)'
;MAVMNQTKINPYLRSVSIIGVGCTPFMYTVDHEETNGLTEGEMFGYAALKAMEDAGVSPKDVDFYFHGEASPLNNSNYLTPNIQVANWFGMKGKASIHHSEACCTGYYAIEQAVNAVASGKYNCVLSGCIEFGDSVAVPNHPYKREKMTMEKFLQTTAWLYERGYTRSFMAGQELIYDDAAEWYKRTRNLTDEQMDDTLNHMCITNRKNAAVNPLSITKKTYEEEAKEHSFEDVMDYMRSPFNPKMGDLLRAGGIEIKCDGAAAVIVCATDMVDKYMGNKSHKPIEVLGVGCAACEAITPHFEVTATEEAVRQVYEVTGVKPEEIDIFYANDFIITSHLISAEIAGYLPYGEGWKYICEGRTAYDGDKPINTNGGRTSFGHAHAASGMADLYECVLQMRGDAGAGQVKKIPKTGMLRGYGGAQNICTYIIRTLE
;
A
#
# COMPACT_ATOMS: atom_id res chain seq x y z
N MET A 1 14.88 26.52 0.84
CA MET A 1 14.30 25.43 1.64
C MET A 1 13.35 26.07 2.65
N ALA A 2 12.04 25.89 2.45
CA ALA A 2 11.10 26.19 3.52
C ALA A 2 11.37 25.19 4.64
N VAL A 3 11.70 25.67 5.83
CA VAL A 3 11.82 24.79 7.00
C VAL A 3 10.40 24.37 7.33
N MET A 4 10.06 23.09 7.04
CA MET A 4 8.83 22.51 7.56
C MET A 4 8.84 22.67 9.07
N ASN A 5 7.79 23.29 9.62
CA ASN A 5 7.63 23.37 11.06
C ASN A 5 7.48 21.94 11.58
N GLN A 6 8.48 21.45 12.30
CA GLN A 6 8.47 20.12 12.87
C GLN A 6 7.27 19.96 13.80
N THR A 7 6.39 19.02 13.49
CA THR A 7 5.23 18.71 14.32
C THR A 7 5.68 17.97 15.56
N LYS A 8 5.29 18.46 16.74
CA LYS A 8 5.53 17.73 17.99
C LYS A 8 4.46 16.65 18.14
N ILE A 9 4.88 15.39 18.13
CA ILE A 9 4.00 14.25 18.29
C ILE A 9 3.99 13.81 19.75
N ASN A 10 2.80 13.56 20.27
CA ASN A 10 2.62 12.99 21.61
C ASN A 10 2.43 11.46 21.49
N PRO A 11 2.96 10.67 22.44
CA PRO A 11 2.72 9.25 22.46
C PRO A 11 1.23 8.94 22.69
N TYR A 12 0.80 7.78 22.24
CA TYR A 12 -0.57 7.32 22.46
C TYR A 12 -0.89 7.17 23.97
N LEU A 13 -2.12 7.52 24.33
CA LEU A 13 -2.61 7.36 25.70
C LEU A 13 -2.84 5.90 26.08
N ARG A 14 -3.10 5.03 25.09
CA ARG A 14 -3.39 3.61 25.24
C ARG A 14 -2.81 2.84 24.06
N SER A 15 -2.12 1.75 24.33
CA SER A 15 -1.59 0.87 23.29
C SER A 15 -2.71 0.17 22.52
N VAL A 16 -2.47 -0.05 21.23
CA VAL A 16 -3.44 -0.62 20.29
C VAL A 16 -2.81 -1.79 19.55
N SER A 17 -3.54 -2.90 19.48
CA SER A 17 -3.10 -4.12 18.81
C SER A 17 -4.02 -4.51 17.67
N ILE A 18 -3.42 -4.97 16.58
CA ILE A 18 -4.05 -5.65 15.47
C ILE A 18 -4.30 -7.09 15.90
N ILE A 19 -5.57 -7.53 15.82
CA ILE A 19 -5.98 -8.87 16.21
C ILE A 19 -6.53 -9.69 15.04
N GLY A 20 -6.92 -9.05 13.94
CA GLY A 20 -7.38 -9.76 12.74
C GLY A 20 -7.21 -8.93 11.48
N VAL A 21 -6.98 -9.61 10.36
CA VAL A 21 -6.82 -9.01 9.03
C VAL A 21 -7.59 -9.83 7.99
N GLY A 22 -8.08 -9.15 6.96
CA GLY A 22 -8.80 -9.78 5.85
C GLY A 22 -8.52 -9.06 4.53
N CYS A 23 -8.44 -9.82 3.44
CA CYS A 23 -8.18 -9.29 2.11
C CYS A 23 -8.92 -10.11 1.06
N THR A 24 -9.40 -9.44 0.00
CA THR A 24 -9.89 -10.09 -1.21
C THR A 24 -8.74 -10.29 -2.19
N PRO A 25 -8.89 -11.13 -3.22
CA PRO A 25 -8.02 -11.07 -4.38
C PRO A 25 -7.97 -9.65 -4.96
N PHE A 26 -6.76 -9.22 -5.37
CA PHE A 26 -6.50 -7.95 -6.06
C PHE A 26 -6.44 -8.23 -7.55
N MET A 27 -7.58 -8.09 -8.22
CA MET A 27 -7.75 -8.31 -9.66
C MET A 27 -9.05 -7.70 -10.14
N TYR A 28 -9.38 -7.84 -11.40
CA TYR A 28 -10.72 -7.51 -11.86
C TYR A 28 -11.73 -8.48 -11.24
N THR A 29 -12.81 -7.96 -10.66
CA THR A 29 -13.80 -8.80 -9.96
C THR A 29 -14.34 -9.94 -10.80
N VAL A 30 -14.46 -9.72 -12.12
CA VAL A 30 -14.98 -10.73 -13.08
C VAL A 30 -14.02 -11.88 -13.34
N ASP A 31 -12.75 -11.73 -13.00
CA ASP A 31 -11.68 -12.70 -13.34
C ASP A 31 -11.39 -13.68 -12.19
N HIS A 32 -12.08 -13.55 -11.07
CA HIS A 32 -11.84 -14.42 -9.93
C HIS A 32 -13.13 -14.97 -9.33
N GLU A 33 -13.16 -16.26 -9.05
CA GLU A 33 -14.34 -17.00 -8.55
C GLU A 33 -14.93 -16.37 -7.27
N GLU A 34 -14.07 -15.99 -6.31
CA GLU A 34 -14.52 -15.42 -5.03
C GLU A 34 -15.16 -14.03 -5.17
N THR A 35 -14.81 -13.26 -6.20
CA THR A 35 -15.23 -11.86 -6.34
C THR A 35 -16.19 -11.63 -7.51
N ASN A 36 -16.31 -12.60 -8.41
CA ASN A 36 -17.17 -12.48 -9.58
C ASN A 36 -18.64 -12.28 -9.17
N GLY A 37 -19.21 -11.17 -9.65
CA GLY A 37 -20.59 -10.79 -9.38
C GLY A 37 -20.81 -10.06 -8.04
N LEU A 38 -19.79 -9.88 -7.21
CA LEU A 38 -19.92 -9.06 -6.01
C LEU A 38 -20.08 -7.59 -6.38
N THR A 39 -20.92 -6.91 -5.63
CA THR A 39 -21.01 -5.45 -5.62
C THR A 39 -19.90 -4.87 -4.74
N GLU A 40 -19.70 -3.57 -4.86
CA GLU A 40 -18.77 -2.81 -4.02
C GLU A 40 -18.96 -3.07 -2.52
N GLY A 41 -20.23 -2.98 -2.06
CA GLY A 41 -20.56 -3.21 -0.65
C GLY A 41 -20.31 -4.65 -0.21
N GLU A 42 -20.57 -5.63 -1.09
CA GLU A 42 -20.28 -7.04 -0.81
C GLU A 42 -18.78 -7.31 -0.75
N MET A 43 -17.97 -6.71 -1.63
CA MET A 43 -16.52 -6.84 -1.56
C MET A 43 -15.95 -6.25 -0.26
N PHE A 44 -16.40 -5.05 0.13
CA PHE A 44 -16.03 -4.48 1.42
C PHE A 44 -16.43 -5.40 2.58
N GLY A 45 -17.70 -5.86 2.59
CA GLY A 45 -18.21 -6.77 3.60
C GLY A 45 -17.46 -8.08 3.67
N TYR A 46 -17.03 -8.61 2.52
CA TYR A 46 -16.25 -9.85 2.44
C TYR A 46 -14.87 -9.71 3.10
N ALA A 47 -14.14 -8.62 2.83
CA ALA A 47 -12.88 -8.35 3.50
C ALA A 47 -13.06 -8.13 5.02
N ALA A 48 -14.12 -7.40 5.40
CA ALA A 48 -14.46 -7.15 6.80
C ALA A 48 -14.78 -8.45 7.57
N LEU A 49 -15.55 -9.36 6.96
CA LEU A 49 -15.88 -10.66 7.56
C LEU A 49 -14.65 -11.56 7.67
N LYS A 50 -13.76 -11.58 6.67
CA LYS A 50 -12.46 -12.29 6.78
C LYS A 50 -11.62 -11.76 7.96
N ALA A 51 -11.57 -10.43 8.15
CA ALA A 51 -10.83 -9.84 9.28
C ALA A 51 -11.46 -10.20 10.63
N MET A 52 -12.78 -10.25 10.72
CA MET A 52 -13.49 -10.68 11.93
C MET A 52 -13.26 -12.17 12.20
N GLU A 53 -13.30 -13.02 11.18
CA GLU A 53 -13.02 -14.46 11.29
C GLU A 53 -11.58 -14.70 11.76
N ASP A 54 -10.60 -14.01 11.18
CA ASP A 54 -9.20 -14.09 11.57
C ASP A 54 -8.98 -13.67 13.03
N ALA A 55 -9.67 -12.61 13.49
CA ALA A 55 -9.65 -12.20 14.88
C ALA A 55 -10.43 -13.15 15.82
N GLY A 56 -11.38 -13.90 15.30
CA GLY A 56 -12.35 -14.66 16.10
C GLY A 56 -13.37 -13.75 16.82
N VAL A 57 -13.74 -12.61 16.21
CA VAL A 57 -14.76 -11.68 16.71
C VAL A 57 -16.01 -11.69 15.82
N SER A 58 -17.11 -11.24 16.38
CA SER A 58 -18.38 -11.05 15.65
C SER A 58 -18.68 -9.55 15.45
N PRO A 59 -19.60 -9.16 14.58
CA PRO A 59 -20.04 -7.77 14.45
C PRO A 59 -20.53 -7.14 15.76
N LYS A 60 -20.98 -7.95 16.72
CA LYS A 60 -21.43 -7.46 18.05
C LYS A 60 -20.28 -6.92 18.89
N ASP A 61 -19.08 -7.48 18.71
CA ASP A 61 -17.89 -7.14 19.46
C ASP A 61 -17.22 -5.85 18.96
N VAL A 62 -17.54 -5.41 17.75
CA VAL A 62 -17.00 -4.20 17.12
C VAL A 62 -17.82 -2.99 17.55
N ASP A 63 -17.17 -1.96 18.10
CA ASP A 63 -17.81 -0.74 18.60
C ASP A 63 -18.08 0.28 17.48
N PHE A 64 -17.16 0.36 16.51
CA PHE A 64 -17.14 1.37 15.46
C PHE A 64 -16.44 0.83 14.21
N TYR A 65 -16.73 1.40 13.01
CA TYR A 65 -15.93 1.07 11.84
C TYR A 65 -15.64 2.26 10.93
N PHE A 66 -14.49 2.19 10.27
CA PHE A 66 -14.05 3.10 9.22
C PHE A 66 -14.21 2.46 7.86
N HIS A 67 -14.70 3.23 6.89
CA HIS A 67 -14.87 2.84 5.50
C HIS A 67 -14.06 3.79 4.63
N GLY A 68 -13.02 3.29 3.99
CA GLY A 68 -12.13 4.05 3.13
C GLY A 68 -12.36 3.76 1.66
N GLU A 69 -12.40 4.81 0.84
CA GLU A 69 -12.43 4.77 -0.62
C GLU A 69 -11.54 5.87 -1.19
N ALA A 70 -10.92 5.65 -2.35
CA ALA A 70 -10.17 6.69 -3.03
C ALA A 70 -11.07 7.57 -3.92
N SER A 71 -12.03 8.26 -3.28
CA SER A 71 -12.94 9.18 -3.97
C SER A 71 -12.15 10.40 -4.53
N PRO A 72 -12.42 10.91 -5.74
CA PRO A 72 -13.49 10.49 -6.65
C PRO A 72 -13.09 9.34 -7.60
N LEU A 73 -11.93 8.71 -7.42
CA LEU A 73 -11.44 7.67 -8.31
C LEU A 73 -12.34 6.43 -8.32
N ASN A 74 -12.89 6.10 -7.17
CA ASN A 74 -13.74 4.93 -7.01
C ASN A 74 -15.14 5.07 -7.62
N ASN A 75 -15.55 6.23 -8.08
CA ASN A 75 -16.88 6.45 -8.67
C ASN A 75 -18.04 5.79 -7.90
N SER A 76 -17.94 5.73 -6.56
CA SER A 76 -19.00 5.17 -5.72
C SER A 76 -20.32 5.85 -6.01
N ASN A 77 -21.37 5.05 -6.25
CA ASN A 77 -22.73 5.56 -6.40
C ASN A 77 -23.42 5.79 -5.06
N TYR A 78 -22.72 5.52 -3.97
CA TYR A 78 -23.25 5.69 -2.63
C TYR A 78 -23.01 7.11 -2.13
N LEU A 79 -24.03 7.71 -1.55
CA LEU A 79 -23.91 9.02 -0.89
C LEU A 79 -23.14 8.89 0.45
N THR A 80 -23.38 7.81 1.16
CA THR A 80 -22.76 7.46 2.44
C THR A 80 -22.43 5.97 2.46
N PRO A 81 -21.36 5.56 1.77
CA PRO A 81 -21.06 4.15 1.55
C PRO A 81 -20.95 3.37 2.87
N ASN A 82 -20.32 3.93 3.88
CA ASN A 82 -20.23 3.34 5.20
C ASN A 82 -21.59 2.94 5.82
N ILE A 83 -22.64 3.72 5.61
CA ILE A 83 -23.99 3.41 6.14
C ILE A 83 -24.73 2.42 5.22
N GLN A 84 -24.60 2.61 3.91
CA GLN A 84 -25.32 1.83 2.92
C GLN A 84 -24.86 0.39 2.83
N VAL A 85 -23.56 0.13 3.03
CA VAL A 85 -22.99 -1.23 3.03
C VAL A 85 -23.09 -1.96 4.37
N ALA A 86 -23.40 -1.27 5.47
CA ALA A 86 -23.38 -1.82 6.83
C ALA A 86 -24.20 -3.12 7.01
N ASN A 87 -25.30 -3.26 6.25
CA ASN A 87 -26.14 -4.44 6.33
C ASN A 87 -25.47 -5.74 5.83
N TRP A 88 -24.49 -5.63 4.92
CA TRP A 88 -23.91 -6.74 4.20
C TRP A 88 -22.97 -7.58 5.05
N PHE A 89 -22.42 -6.99 6.14
CA PHE A 89 -21.51 -7.67 7.06
C PHE A 89 -21.90 -7.51 8.54
N GLY A 90 -23.20 -7.31 8.81
CA GLY A 90 -23.72 -7.35 10.17
C GLY A 90 -23.50 -6.11 11.02
N MET A 91 -23.07 -4.99 10.43
CA MET A 91 -22.75 -3.74 11.13
C MET A 91 -23.91 -2.72 11.15
N LYS A 92 -25.12 -3.14 10.76
CA LYS A 92 -26.31 -2.28 10.80
C LYS A 92 -26.52 -1.67 12.19
N GLY A 93 -26.67 -0.35 12.24
CA GLY A 93 -26.88 0.40 13.48
C GLY A 93 -25.60 0.73 14.25
N LYS A 94 -24.43 0.29 13.80
CA LYS A 94 -23.16 0.73 14.36
C LYS A 94 -22.76 2.10 13.81
N ALA A 95 -22.12 2.89 14.67
CA ALA A 95 -21.53 4.16 14.24
C ALA A 95 -20.35 3.90 13.30
N SER A 96 -20.19 4.73 12.30
CA SER A 96 -19.15 4.61 11.28
C SER A 96 -18.83 5.95 10.64
N ILE A 97 -17.70 6.01 9.94
CA ILE A 97 -17.32 7.17 9.15
C ILE A 97 -16.70 6.71 7.82
N HIS A 98 -16.94 7.50 6.78
CA HIS A 98 -16.28 7.39 5.49
C HIS A 98 -15.13 8.40 5.41
N HIS A 99 -14.01 8.00 4.79
CA HIS A 99 -12.87 8.88 4.57
C HIS A 99 -12.16 8.55 3.24
N SER A 100 -11.40 9.53 2.74
CA SER A 100 -10.69 9.41 1.47
C SER A 100 -9.40 10.23 1.52
N GLU A 101 -8.27 9.58 1.24
CA GLU A 101 -6.93 10.16 1.15
C GLU A 101 -6.18 9.61 -0.09
N ALA A 102 -6.90 9.49 -1.20
CA ALA A 102 -6.38 8.90 -2.43
C ALA A 102 -5.72 7.52 -2.17
N CYS A 103 -4.57 7.24 -2.78
CA CYS A 103 -3.85 5.96 -2.58
C CYS A 103 -3.31 5.78 -1.15
N CYS A 104 -3.31 6.83 -0.31
CA CYS A 104 -2.92 6.76 1.10
C CYS A 104 -4.09 6.41 2.04
N THR A 105 -5.32 6.26 1.51
CA THR A 105 -6.53 6.01 2.30
C THR A 105 -6.35 4.84 3.26
N GLY A 106 -5.81 3.70 2.80
CA GLY A 106 -5.61 2.52 3.64
C GLY A 106 -4.67 2.74 4.82
N TYR A 107 -3.66 3.58 4.66
CA TYR A 107 -2.73 3.93 5.74
C TYR A 107 -3.38 4.86 6.77
N TYR A 108 -4.07 5.90 6.31
CA TYR A 108 -4.83 6.80 7.20
C TYR A 108 -6.01 6.09 7.88
N ALA A 109 -6.59 5.07 7.23
CA ALA A 109 -7.62 4.24 7.83
C ALA A 109 -7.13 3.51 9.10
N ILE A 110 -5.88 3.07 9.08
CA ILE A 110 -5.23 2.43 10.23
C ILE A 110 -4.94 3.49 11.30
N GLU A 111 -4.40 4.64 10.93
CA GLU A 111 -4.14 5.76 11.85
C GLU A 111 -5.42 6.19 12.57
N GLN A 112 -6.54 6.33 11.84
CA GLN A 112 -7.83 6.69 12.42
C GLN A 112 -8.36 5.61 13.39
N ALA A 113 -8.24 4.34 13.04
CA ALA A 113 -8.64 3.22 13.90
C ALA A 113 -7.80 3.17 15.19
N VAL A 114 -6.49 3.38 15.06
CA VAL A 114 -5.57 3.46 16.20
C VAL A 114 -5.95 4.64 17.09
N ASN A 115 -6.15 5.83 16.55
CA ASN A 115 -6.55 7.02 17.31
C ASN A 115 -7.88 6.82 18.05
N ALA A 116 -8.85 6.17 17.39
CA ALA A 116 -10.17 5.89 17.98
C ALA A 116 -10.08 4.98 19.21
N VAL A 117 -9.20 3.96 19.18
CA VAL A 117 -8.96 3.05 20.30
C VAL A 117 -8.05 3.71 21.36
N ALA A 118 -6.96 4.34 20.92
CA ALA A 118 -5.98 4.97 21.81
C ALA A 118 -6.58 6.13 22.64
N SER A 119 -7.61 6.82 22.12
CA SER A 119 -8.35 7.84 22.85
C SER A 119 -9.21 7.28 24.00
N GLY A 120 -9.38 5.96 24.06
CA GLY A 120 -10.26 5.29 25.04
C GLY A 120 -11.75 5.35 24.71
N LYS A 121 -12.16 5.97 23.60
CA LYS A 121 -13.58 6.07 23.20
C LYS A 121 -14.15 4.71 22.77
N TYR A 122 -13.35 3.91 22.06
CA TYR A 122 -13.71 2.58 21.59
C TYR A 122 -12.68 1.55 22.02
N ASN A 123 -13.10 0.30 22.15
CA ASN A 123 -12.21 -0.78 22.58
C ASN A 123 -11.85 -1.72 21.42
N CYS A 124 -12.77 -1.92 20.48
CA CYS A 124 -12.59 -2.78 19.31
C CYS A 124 -13.16 -2.08 18.07
N VAL A 125 -12.35 -1.89 17.06
CA VAL A 125 -12.67 -1.12 15.87
C VAL A 125 -12.31 -1.92 14.63
N LEU A 126 -13.23 -1.93 13.65
CA LEU A 126 -12.97 -2.40 12.29
C LEU A 126 -12.53 -1.20 11.45
N SER A 127 -11.50 -1.36 10.65
CA SER A 127 -11.16 -0.44 9.58
C SER A 127 -10.98 -1.19 8.28
N GLY A 128 -11.60 -0.73 7.21
CA GLY A 128 -11.53 -1.38 5.91
C GLY A 128 -11.50 -0.36 4.77
N CYS A 129 -10.95 -0.79 3.65
CA CYS A 129 -10.87 0.00 2.43
C CYS A 129 -11.27 -0.84 1.23
N ILE A 130 -11.88 -0.18 0.25
CA ILE A 130 -12.35 -0.76 -1.01
C ILE A 130 -11.93 0.11 -2.18
N GLU A 131 -11.54 -0.52 -3.26
CA GLU A 131 -11.51 0.09 -4.59
C GLU A 131 -12.31 -0.80 -5.53
N PHE A 132 -13.27 -0.21 -6.22
CA PHE A 132 -14.15 -0.91 -7.14
C PHE A 132 -14.48 0.00 -8.31
N GLY A 133 -13.66 -0.01 -9.30
CA GLY A 133 -13.81 0.89 -10.44
C GLY A 133 -13.22 0.38 -11.74
N ASP A 134 -12.16 -0.40 -11.66
CA ASP A 134 -11.44 -0.82 -12.85
C ASP A 134 -12.13 -1.95 -13.59
N SER A 135 -12.72 -2.94 -12.91
CA SER A 135 -13.46 -4.02 -13.56
C SER A 135 -14.76 -3.56 -14.22
N VAL A 136 -15.41 -2.51 -13.72
CA VAL A 136 -16.64 -1.98 -14.35
C VAL A 136 -16.38 -1.32 -15.69
N ALA A 137 -15.14 -1.06 -16.02
CA ALA A 137 -14.72 -0.62 -17.33
C ALA A 137 -14.46 -1.76 -18.33
N VAL A 138 -14.38 -3.01 -17.84
CA VAL A 138 -14.25 -4.19 -18.69
C VAL A 138 -15.51 -4.34 -19.55
N PRO A 139 -15.39 -4.58 -20.87
CA PRO A 139 -16.53 -4.85 -21.72
C PRO A 139 -17.39 -5.97 -21.13
N ASN A 140 -18.72 -5.74 -21.11
CA ASN A 140 -19.74 -6.68 -20.60
C ASN A 140 -19.80 -6.85 -19.07
N HIS A 141 -19.14 -6.01 -18.26
CA HIS A 141 -19.36 -6.00 -16.83
C HIS A 141 -20.85 -5.69 -16.52
N PRO A 142 -21.52 -6.43 -15.61
CA PRO A 142 -22.94 -6.23 -15.30
C PRO A 142 -23.26 -4.84 -14.74
N TYR A 143 -22.34 -4.21 -14.07
CA TYR A 143 -22.48 -2.85 -13.51
C TYR A 143 -21.62 -1.86 -14.29
N LYS A 144 -22.05 -1.48 -15.49
CA LYS A 144 -21.35 -0.46 -16.29
C LYS A 144 -21.33 0.87 -15.55
N ARG A 145 -20.14 1.39 -15.31
CA ARG A 145 -19.92 2.77 -14.85
C ARG A 145 -19.15 3.55 -15.92
N GLU A 146 -19.37 4.86 -15.95
CA GLU A 146 -18.50 5.72 -16.75
C GLU A 146 -17.14 5.83 -16.04
N LYS A 147 -16.07 5.49 -16.76
CA LYS A 147 -14.71 5.79 -16.29
C LYS A 147 -14.58 7.29 -16.07
N MET A 148 -13.78 7.65 -15.09
CA MET A 148 -13.29 9.02 -14.96
C MET A 148 -12.63 9.41 -16.29
N THR A 149 -13.16 10.46 -16.94
CA THR A 149 -12.53 10.97 -18.15
C THR A 149 -11.19 11.61 -17.81
N MET A 150 -10.26 11.62 -18.76
CA MET A 150 -8.98 12.34 -18.61
C MET A 150 -9.22 13.81 -18.22
N GLU A 151 -10.28 14.43 -18.72
CA GLU A 151 -10.65 15.80 -18.38
C GLU A 151 -11.01 15.93 -16.88
N LYS A 152 -11.84 15.03 -16.34
CA LYS A 152 -12.16 14.99 -14.91
C LYS A 152 -10.93 14.71 -14.06
N PHE A 153 -10.09 13.79 -14.48
CA PHE A 153 -8.81 13.50 -13.82
C PHE A 153 -7.93 14.74 -13.78
N LEU A 154 -7.74 15.42 -14.89
CA LEU A 154 -6.96 16.66 -14.96
C LEU A 154 -7.57 17.80 -14.13
N GLN A 155 -8.90 17.91 -14.08
CA GLN A 155 -9.58 18.90 -13.24
C GLN A 155 -9.37 18.62 -11.75
N THR A 156 -9.39 17.37 -11.34
CA THR A 156 -9.20 16.97 -9.93
C THR A 156 -7.74 16.99 -9.50
N THR A 157 -6.80 16.78 -10.41
CA THR A 157 -5.36 16.73 -10.12
C THR A 157 -4.60 18.01 -10.51
N ALA A 158 -5.19 18.89 -11.32
CA ALA A 158 -4.50 20.09 -11.85
C ALA A 158 -4.03 21.06 -10.76
N TRP A 159 -4.61 21.04 -9.58
CA TRP A 159 -4.18 21.85 -8.43
C TRP A 159 -3.00 21.23 -7.67
N LEU A 160 -2.71 19.91 -7.87
CA LEU A 160 -1.57 19.23 -7.26
C LEU A 160 -0.24 19.72 -7.80
N TYR A 161 -0.26 20.33 -8.99
CA TYR A 161 0.93 20.76 -9.69
C TYR A 161 1.00 22.28 -9.79
N GLU A 162 2.19 22.81 -9.61
CA GLU A 162 2.41 24.24 -9.84
C GLU A 162 2.15 24.56 -11.32
N ARG A 163 1.15 25.40 -11.57
CA ARG A 163 0.61 25.66 -12.91
C ARG A 163 1.62 26.24 -13.91
N GLY A 164 2.63 26.94 -13.42
CA GLY A 164 3.67 27.54 -14.27
C GLY A 164 4.69 26.52 -14.75
N TYR A 165 5.05 25.56 -13.88
CA TYR A 165 6.09 24.58 -14.15
C TYR A 165 5.55 23.36 -14.89
N THR A 166 4.40 22.85 -14.48
CA THR A 166 3.86 21.57 -14.97
C THR A 166 2.92 21.68 -16.16
N ARG A 167 2.44 22.89 -16.52
CA ARG A 167 1.58 23.08 -17.70
C ARG A 167 2.17 22.57 -19.01
N SER A 168 3.49 22.56 -19.11
CA SER A 168 4.22 22.05 -20.28
C SER A 168 4.37 20.52 -20.26
N PHE A 169 4.14 19.86 -19.14
CA PHE A 169 4.40 18.44 -18.90
C PHE A 169 3.12 17.61 -18.69
N MET A 170 1.93 18.16 -18.98
CA MET A 170 0.67 17.46 -18.80
C MET A 170 0.44 16.33 -19.83
N ALA A 171 1.46 15.52 -20.08
CA ALA A 171 1.36 14.35 -20.95
C ALA A 171 1.08 13.04 -20.21
N GLY A 172 0.95 13.07 -18.87
CA GLY A 172 0.61 11.91 -18.06
C GLY A 172 1.37 11.85 -16.72
N GLN A 173 0.94 10.95 -15.84
CA GLN A 173 1.62 10.67 -14.56
C GLN A 173 3.02 10.08 -14.79
N GLU A 174 3.22 9.41 -15.90
CA GLU A 174 4.45 8.70 -16.28
C GLU A 174 5.68 9.62 -16.26
N LEU A 175 5.50 10.90 -16.64
CA LEU A 175 6.60 11.88 -16.61
C LEU A 175 7.05 12.22 -15.20
N ILE A 176 6.13 12.28 -14.23
CA ILE A 176 6.47 12.52 -12.82
C ILE A 176 7.26 11.34 -12.27
N TYR A 177 6.94 10.14 -12.73
CA TYR A 177 7.64 8.91 -12.33
C TYR A 177 9.05 8.86 -12.91
N ASP A 178 9.20 9.32 -14.12
CA ASP A 178 10.50 9.44 -14.78
C ASP A 178 11.38 10.50 -14.11
N ASP A 179 10.78 11.64 -13.72
CA ASP A 179 11.48 12.69 -12.95
C ASP A 179 11.98 12.19 -11.59
N ALA A 180 11.23 11.34 -10.90
CA ALA A 180 11.68 10.74 -9.64
C ALA A 180 12.88 9.80 -9.84
N ALA A 181 12.88 9.03 -10.93
CA ALA A 181 14.00 8.18 -11.31
C ALA A 181 15.25 9.01 -11.67
N GLU A 182 15.06 10.08 -12.46
CA GLU A 182 16.14 10.98 -12.82
C GLU A 182 16.72 11.70 -11.60
N TRP A 183 15.86 12.15 -10.66
CA TRP A 183 16.30 12.75 -9.41
C TRP A 183 17.15 11.76 -8.59
N TYR A 184 16.70 10.50 -8.46
CA TYR A 184 17.44 9.47 -7.74
C TYR A 184 18.81 9.22 -8.42
N LYS A 185 18.82 9.01 -9.73
CA LYS A 185 20.05 8.83 -10.53
C LYS A 185 21.06 9.93 -10.27
N ARG A 186 20.64 11.19 -10.39
CA ARG A 186 21.53 12.37 -10.22
C ARG A 186 22.05 12.49 -8.79
N THR A 187 21.18 12.32 -7.81
CA THR A 187 21.57 12.50 -6.39
C THR A 187 22.46 11.36 -5.88
N ARG A 188 22.43 10.20 -6.54
CA ARG A 188 23.28 9.04 -6.22
C ARG A 188 24.47 8.89 -7.18
N ASN A 189 24.63 9.80 -8.16
CA ASN A 189 25.67 9.78 -9.19
C ASN A 189 25.70 8.45 -9.99
N LEU A 190 24.54 7.90 -10.33
CA LEU A 190 24.42 6.69 -11.13
C LEU A 190 24.55 7.01 -12.61
N THR A 191 25.09 6.08 -13.38
CA THR A 191 25.01 6.10 -14.84
C THR A 191 23.60 5.74 -15.32
N ASP A 192 23.27 6.03 -16.58
CA ASP A 192 21.99 5.64 -17.18
C ASP A 192 21.81 4.12 -17.15
N GLU A 193 22.88 3.35 -17.39
CA GLU A 193 22.88 1.89 -17.34
C GLU A 193 22.59 1.38 -15.92
N GLN A 194 23.25 1.93 -14.90
CA GLN A 194 23.00 1.55 -13.49
C GLN A 194 21.57 1.85 -13.07
N MET A 195 21.00 2.96 -13.55
CA MET A 195 19.60 3.30 -13.23
C MET A 195 18.62 2.41 -13.99
N ASP A 196 18.85 2.12 -15.28
CA ASP A 196 18.05 1.16 -16.07
C ASP A 196 18.08 -0.24 -15.42
N ASP A 197 19.27 -0.71 -15.03
CA ASP A 197 19.41 -1.98 -14.28
C ASP A 197 18.59 -1.95 -12.99
N THR A 198 18.71 -0.89 -12.20
CA THR A 198 18.00 -0.75 -10.93
C THR A 198 16.49 -0.84 -11.13
N LEU A 199 15.93 -0.07 -12.07
CA LEU A 199 14.50 -0.06 -12.34
C LEU A 199 13.99 -1.42 -12.82
N ASN A 200 14.73 -2.09 -13.71
CA ASN A 200 14.36 -3.41 -14.20
C ASN A 200 14.43 -4.47 -13.08
N HIS A 201 15.46 -4.45 -12.24
CA HIS A 201 15.55 -5.35 -11.09
C HIS A 201 14.45 -5.13 -10.05
N MET A 202 14.02 -3.88 -9.85
CA MET A 202 12.85 -3.59 -9.00
C MET A 202 11.58 -4.25 -9.56
N CYS A 203 11.35 -4.12 -10.87
CA CYS A 203 10.21 -4.76 -11.53
C CYS A 203 10.28 -6.29 -11.41
N ILE A 204 11.45 -6.89 -11.69
CA ILE A 204 11.67 -8.33 -11.59
C ILE A 204 11.40 -8.83 -10.16
N THR A 205 11.91 -8.12 -9.15
CA THR A 205 11.69 -8.44 -7.73
C THR A 205 10.22 -8.38 -7.35
N ASN A 206 9.52 -7.30 -7.70
CA ASN A 206 8.10 -7.16 -7.43
C ASN A 206 7.28 -8.28 -8.10
N ARG A 207 7.59 -8.59 -9.37
CA ARG A 207 6.92 -9.66 -10.11
C ARG A 207 7.17 -11.03 -9.49
N LYS A 208 8.39 -11.31 -9.04
CA LYS A 208 8.76 -12.52 -8.32
C LYS A 208 7.97 -12.66 -7.02
N ASN A 209 7.88 -11.58 -6.24
CA ASN A 209 7.11 -11.54 -5.00
C ASN A 209 5.61 -11.79 -5.27
N ALA A 210 5.05 -11.13 -6.29
CA ALA A 210 3.64 -11.25 -6.67
C ALA A 210 3.27 -12.66 -7.16
N ALA A 211 4.14 -13.30 -7.93
CA ALA A 211 3.85 -14.60 -8.54
C ALA A 211 3.60 -15.71 -7.52
N VAL A 212 4.15 -15.61 -6.32
CA VAL A 212 3.92 -16.55 -5.21
C VAL A 212 2.75 -16.16 -4.31
N ASN A 213 2.18 -14.96 -4.48
CA ASN A 213 1.07 -14.49 -3.67
C ASN A 213 -0.28 -14.88 -4.31
N PRO A 214 -1.13 -15.66 -3.62
CA PRO A 214 -2.40 -16.13 -4.19
C PRO A 214 -3.40 -15.00 -4.48
N LEU A 215 -3.27 -13.85 -3.81
CA LEU A 215 -4.18 -12.70 -3.97
C LEU A 215 -3.75 -11.72 -5.09
N SER A 216 -2.55 -11.90 -5.65
CA SER A 216 -2.00 -11.01 -6.69
C SER A 216 -2.73 -11.14 -8.03
N ILE A 217 -2.84 -10.04 -8.78
CA ILE A 217 -3.31 -10.06 -10.18
C ILE A 217 -2.30 -10.76 -11.11
N THR A 218 -1.01 -10.72 -10.81
CA THR A 218 0.02 -11.37 -11.63
C THR A 218 0.42 -12.72 -11.07
N LYS A 219 0.53 -13.71 -11.94
CA LYS A 219 0.80 -15.11 -11.58
C LYS A 219 2.09 -15.66 -12.18
N LYS A 220 2.73 -14.92 -13.08
CA LYS A 220 3.97 -15.31 -13.75
C LYS A 220 5.09 -14.34 -13.41
N THR A 221 6.30 -14.85 -13.29
CA THR A 221 7.50 -14.03 -13.17
C THR A 221 7.92 -13.48 -14.54
N TYR A 222 8.77 -12.47 -14.56
CA TYR A 222 9.35 -11.97 -15.82
C TYR A 222 10.31 -12.97 -16.46
N GLU A 223 10.94 -13.85 -15.67
CA GLU A 223 11.77 -14.95 -16.18
C GLU A 223 10.93 -15.99 -16.95
N GLU A 224 9.69 -16.24 -16.50
CA GLU A 224 8.76 -17.13 -17.19
C GLU A 224 8.25 -16.49 -18.48
N GLU A 225 7.86 -15.21 -18.44
CA GLU A 225 7.45 -14.44 -19.62
C GLU A 225 8.59 -14.32 -20.65
N ALA A 226 9.83 -14.07 -20.22
CA ALA A 226 11.01 -14.03 -21.07
C ALA A 226 11.19 -15.34 -21.86
N LYS A 227 11.07 -16.49 -21.18
CA LYS A 227 11.14 -17.81 -21.82
C LYS A 227 10.03 -18.03 -22.84
N GLU A 228 8.79 -17.64 -22.52
CA GLU A 228 7.64 -17.73 -23.44
C GLU A 228 7.88 -16.91 -24.71
N HIS A 229 8.60 -15.81 -24.61
CA HIS A 229 8.99 -14.94 -25.74
C HIS A 229 10.37 -15.28 -26.33
N SER A 230 10.96 -16.43 -25.97
CA SER A 230 12.23 -16.92 -26.48
C SER A 230 13.46 -16.05 -26.15
N PHE A 231 13.43 -15.39 -24.99
CA PHE A 231 14.60 -14.73 -24.42
C PHE A 231 15.30 -15.69 -23.46
N GLU A 232 16.64 -15.75 -23.56
CA GLU A 232 17.47 -16.52 -22.61
C GLU A 232 17.73 -15.74 -21.33
N ASP A 233 17.86 -14.42 -21.43
CA ASP A 233 18.12 -13.50 -20.31
C ASP A 233 16.89 -12.63 -20.04
N VAL A 234 16.49 -12.52 -18.78
CA VAL A 234 15.35 -11.70 -18.35
C VAL A 234 15.62 -10.21 -18.56
N MET A 235 16.88 -9.74 -18.42
CA MET A 235 17.20 -8.33 -18.63
C MET A 235 17.08 -7.95 -20.10
N ASP A 236 17.39 -8.85 -21.04
CA ASP A 236 17.15 -8.63 -22.47
C ASP A 236 15.66 -8.52 -22.76
N TYR A 237 14.83 -9.35 -22.12
CA TYR A 237 13.37 -9.23 -22.19
C TYR A 237 12.89 -7.90 -21.62
N MET A 238 13.35 -7.51 -20.45
CA MET A 238 12.98 -6.25 -19.79
C MET A 238 13.40 -5.00 -20.60
N ARG A 239 14.41 -5.10 -21.44
CA ARG A 239 14.87 -4.04 -22.35
C ARG A 239 14.23 -4.08 -23.74
N SER A 240 13.44 -5.12 -24.01
CA SER A 240 12.80 -5.34 -25.31
C SER A 240 11.51 -4.50 -25.49
N PRO A 241 10.91 -4.50 -26.70
CA PRO A 241 9.61 -3.88 -26.92
C PRO A 241 8.44 -4.49 -26.12
N PHE A 242 8.60 -5.64 -25.47
CA PHE A 242 7.60 -6.22 -24.57
C PHE A 242 7.48 -5.44 -23.26
N ASN A 243 8.53 -4.71 -22.88
CA ASN A 243 8.54 -3.75 -21.78
C ASN A 243 8.95 -2.37 -22.29
N PRO A 244 8.07 -1.67 -23.03
CA PRO A 244 8.41 -0.44 -23.74
C PRO A 244 8.77 0.69 -22.76
N LYS A 245 9.65 1.59 -23.21
CA LYS A 245 9.90 2.85 -22.51
C LYS A 245 8.65 3.73 -22.50
N MET A 246 8.33 4.27 -21.35
CA MET A 246 7.24 5.22 -21.11
C MET A 246 7.77 6.65 -20.92
N GLY A 247 9.05 6.79 -20.59
CA GLY A 247 9.79 8.03 -20.45
C GLY A 247 11.26 7.81 -20.87
N ASP A 248 12.16 8.64 -20.39
CA ASP A 248 13.59 8.50 -20.67
C ASP A 248 14.20 7.30 -19.94
N LEU A 249 13.78 7.05 -18.69
CA LEU A 249 14.25 5.98 -17.82
C LEU A 249 13.18 4.92 -17.56
N LEU A 250 11.94 5.35 -17.29
CA LEU A 250 10.85 4.46 -16.88
C LEU A 250 10.36 3.57 -18.02
N ARG A 251 10.07 2.30 -17.68
CA ARG A 251 9.44 1.33 -18.58
C ARG A 251 8.06 0.91 -18.05
N ALA A 252 7.24 0.32 -18.91
CA ALA A 252 5.86 -0.08 -18.62
C ALA A 252 5.76 -0.99 -17.37
N GLY A 253 6.71 -1.90 -17.16
CA GLY A 253 6.75 -2.75 -15.98
C GLY A 253 6.92 -2.01 -14.64
N GLY A 254 7.34 -0.75 -14.67
CA GLY A 254 7.46 0.12 -13.49
C GLY A 254 6.22 0.93 -13.17
N ILE A 255 5.10 0.72 -13.89
CA ILE A 255 3.82 1.38 -13.69
C ILE A 255 2.87 0.44 -12.94
N GLU A 256 2.06 1.01 -12.06
CA GLU A 256 1.06 0.26 -11.32
C GLU A 256 0.04 -0.47 -12.21
N ILE A 257 -0.37 -1.67 -11.79
CA ILE A 257 -1.47 -2.40 -12.40
C ILE A 257 -2.76 -2.09 -11.64
N LYS A 258 -3.62 -1.28 -12.22
CA LYS A 258 -4.91 -0.94 -11.61
C LYS A 258 -5.82 -2.15 -11.57
N CYS A 259 -6.48 -2.34 -10.43
CA CYS A 259 -7.43 -3.43 -10.21
C CYS A 259 -8.47 -3.08 -9.14
N ASP A 260 -9.42 -3.97 -8.93
CA ASP A 260 -10.32 -3.92 -7.78
C ASP A 260 -9.72 -4.69 -6.60
N GLY A 261 -10.17 -4.36 -5.39
CA GLY A 261 -9.77 -5.06 -4.19
C GLY A 261 -10.33 -4.41 -2.93
N ALA A 262 -10.45 -5.21 -1.88
CA ALA A 262 -10.81 -4.75 -0.55
C ALA A 262 -9.93 -5.41 0.51
N ALA A 263 -9.60 -4.67 1.55
CA ALA A 263 -8.87 -5.20 2.71
C ALA A 263 -9.37 -4.53 3.99
N ALA A 264 -9.27 -5.25 5.11
CA ALA A 264 -9.77 -4.79 6.40
C ALA A 264 -8.90 -5.29 7.55
N VAL A 265 -8.95 -4.58 8.67
CA VAL A 265 -8.25 -4.89 9.91
C VAL A 265 -9.20 -4.74 11.10
N ILE A 266 -9.04 -5.60 12.09
CA ILE A 266 -9.62 -5.43 13.43
C ILE A 266 -8.49 -5.01 14.37
N VAL A 267 -8.69 -3.87 15.04
CA VAL A 267 -7.81 -3.39 16.10
C VAL A 267 -8.55 -3.31 17.42
N CYS A 268 -7.85 -3.60 18.51
CA CYS A 268 -8.40 -3.40 19.84
C CYS A 268 -7.35 -2.80 20.79
N ALA A 269 -7.79 -2.35 21.94
CA ALA A 269 -6.88 -1.96 23.00
C ALA A 269 -6.03 -3.14 23.43
N THR A 270 -4.72 -2.96 23.57
CA THR A 270 -3.76 -4.02 23.86
C THR A 270 -4.08 -4.73 25.19
N ASP A 271 -4.52 -3.98 26.20
CA ASP A 271 -4.96 -4.51 27.50
C ASP A 271 -6.27 -5.32 27.45
N MET A 272 -6.94 -5.34 26.30
CA MET A 272 -8.18 -6.09 26.07
C MET A 272 -8.04 -7.18 24.99
N VAL A 273 -6.84 -7.49 24.54
CA VAL A 273 -6.58 -8.56 23.57
C VAL A 273 -7.15 -9.89 24.03
N ASP A 274 -7.00 -10.24 25.31
CA ASP A 274 -7.54 -11.48 25.85
C ASP A 274 -9.05 -11.58 25.78
N LYS A 275 -9.74 -10.45 25.82
CA LYS A 275 -11.20 -10.39 25.71
C LYS A 275 -11.68 -10.51 24.27
N TYR A 276 -11.02 -9.81 23.34
CA TYR A 276 -11.53 -9.68 21.96
C TYR A 276 -10.93 -10.70 20.98
N MET A 277 -9.64 -11.05 21.14
CA MET A 277 -8.99 -11.97 20.22
C MET A 277 -9.43 -13.41 20.52
N GLY A 278 -10.44 -13.89 19.79
CA GLY A 278 -10.94 -15.27 19.91
C GLY A 278 -9.98 -16.30 19.32
N ASN A 279 -9.28 -15.94 18.25
CA ASN A 279 -8.27 -16.82 17.63
C ASN A 279 -6.95 -16.77 18.41
N LYS A 280 -6.75 -17.72 19.33
CA LYS A 280 -5.56 -17.82 20.18
C LYS A 280 -4.34 -18.48 19.49
N SER A 281 -4.48 -18.95 18.23
CA SER A 281 -3.34 -19.46 17.48
C SER A 281 -2.44 -18.36 16.94
N HIS A 282 -3.00 -17.15 16.72
CA HIS A 282 -2.27 -15.99 16.26
C HIS A 282 -1.73 -15.14 17.39
N LYS A 283 -0.62 -14.45 17.12
CA LYS A 283 -0.09 -13.42 18.02
C LYS A 283 -0.68 -12.07 17.66
N PRO A 284 -1.08 -11.24 18.63
CA PRO A 284 -1.45 -9.87 18.38
C PRO A 284 -0.21 -9.05 17.98
N ILE A 285 -0.44 -8.03 17.15
CA ILE A 285 0.63 -7.16 16.63
C ILE A 285 0.32 -5.73 17.06
N GLU A 286 1.19 -5.16 17.89
CA GLU A 286 1.03 -3.80 18.40
C GLU A 286 1.39 -2.76 17.32
N VAL A 287 0.59 -1.71 17.21
CA VAL A 287 0.94 -0.51 16.44
C VAL A 287 1.69 0.43 17.37
N LEU A 288 3.00 0.50 17.22
CA LEU A 288 3.87 1.27 18.12
C LEU A 288 3.72 2.77 17.94
N GLY A 289 3.50 3.23 16.72
CA GLY A 289 3.32 4.64 16.41
C GLY A 289 3.08 4.90 14.94
N VAL A 290 2.57 6.09 14.67
CA VAL A 290 2.28 6.62 13.33
C VAL A 290 2.90 8.00 13.17
N GLY A 291 3.43 8.29 11.99
CA GLY A 291 3.90 9.61 11.57
C GLY A 291 3.23 10.00 10.25
N CYS A 292 2.74 11.24 10.16
CA CYS A 292 2.04 11.74 8.99
C CYS A 292 2.60 13.10 8.56
N ALA A 293 2.68 13.32 7.25
CA ALA A 293 3.10 14.59 6.67
C ALA A 293 2.44 14.82 5.32
N ALA A 294 2.36 16.08 4.90
CA ALA A 294 1.94 16.46 3.56
C ALA A 294 3.13 16.97 2.76
N CYS A 295 3.18 16.63 1.47
CA CYS A 295 4.21 17.10 0.56
C CYS A 295 3.94 18.55 0.13
N GLU A 296 5.01 19.28 -0.20
CA GLU A 296 4.91 20.51 -0.96
C GLU A 296 4.72 20.21 -2.45
N ALA A 297 3.73 20.80 -3.08
CA ALA A 297 3.21 20.44 -4.40
C ALA A 297 4.11 20.79 -5.61
N ILE A 298 5.45 20.94 -5.49
CA ILE A 298 6.13 21.75 -6.52
C ILE A 298 7.46 21.17 -7.03
N THR A 299 7.93 20.04 -6.53
CA THR A 299 9.25 19.52 -6.92
C THR A 299 9.18 18.09 -7.48
N PRO A 300 10.06 17.72 -8.43
CA PRO A 300 10.10 16.36 -8.99
C PRO A 300 10.30 15.23 -7.94
N HIS A 301 10.69 15.61 -6.73
CA HIS A 301 10.95 14.71 -5.60
C HIS A 301 10.19 15.14 -4.34
N PHE A 302 9.00 15.66 -4.54
CA PHE A 302 8.13 16.21 -3.49
C PHE A 302 7.84 15.22 -2.34
N GLU A 303 7.90 13.91 -2.57
CA GLU A 303 7.69 12.91 -1.53
C GLU A 303 8.83 12.82 -0.49
N VAL A 304 10.05 13.27 -0.83
CA VAL A 304 11.24 13.12 0.01
C VAL A 304 11.07 13.82 1.35
N THR A 305 10.77 15.13 1.32
CA THR A 305 10.67 15.94 2.54
C THR A 305 9.55 15.48 3.47
N ALA A 306 8.40 15.11 2.89
CA ALA A 306 7.28 14.60 3.68
C ALA A 306 7.57 13.19 4.22
N THR A 307 8.28 12.35 3.47
CA THR A 307 8.74 11.04 3.95
C THR A 307 9.74 11.19 5.09
N GLU A 308 10.73 12.10 4.97
CA GLU A 308 11.68 12.41 6.04
C GLU A 308 10.96 12.85 7.31
N GLU A 309 9.95 13.73 7.21
CA GLU A 309 9.18 14.20 8.36
C GLU A 309 8.33 13.08 8.99
N ALA A 310 7.61 12.29 8.19
CA ALA A 310 6.79 11.18 8.70
C ALA A 310 7.66 10.09 9.37
N VAL A 311 8.82 9.78 8.78
CA VAL A 311 9.79 8.82 9.34
C VAL A 311 10.39 9.35 10.64
N ARG A 312 10.76 10.64 10.70
CA ARG A 312 11.24 11.29 11.92
C ARG A 312 10.21 11.16 13.05
N GLN A 313 8.94 11.48 12.74
CA GLN A 313 7.85 11.41 13.71
C GLN A 313 7.68 10.00 14.27
N VAL A 314 7.62 8.99 13.41
CA VAL A 314 7.38 7.62 13.87
C VAL A 314 8.55 7.07 14.68
N TYR A 315 9.79 7.38 14.33
CA TYR A 315 10.96 7.00 15.14
C TYR A 315 11.01 7.73 16.50
N GLU A 316 10.65 9.02 16.51
CA GLU A 316 10.60 9.81 17.75
C GLU A 316 9.56 9.26 18.73
N VAL A 317 8.36 8.91 18.23
CA VAL A 317 7.27 8.37 19.07
C VAL A 317 7.57 6.96 19.55
N THR A 318 8.11 6.09 18.67
CA THR A 318 8.29 4.68 18.97
C THR A 318 9.61 4.36 19.69
N GLY A 319 10.62 5.21 19.52
CA GLY A 319 12.00 4.93 19.94
C GLY A 319 12.67 3.77 19.20
N VAL A 320 12.02 3.20 18.17
CA VAL A 320 12.57 2.12 17.33
C VAL A 320 13.73 2.69 16.52
N LYS A 321 14.76 1.89 16.31
CA LYS A 321 15.89 2.25 15.45
C LYS A 321 15.78 1.60 14.09
N PRO A 322 16.34 2.19 13.02
CA PRO A 322 16.27 1.64 11.66
C PRO A 322 16.74 0.19 11.54
N GLU A 323 17.77 -0.20 12.29
CA GLU A 323 18.32 -1.56 12.29
C GLU A 323 17.40 -2.61 12.95
N GLU A 324 16.37 -2.18 13.70
CA GLU A 324 15.36 -3.07 14.30
C GLU A 324 14.22 -3.41 13.32
N ILE A 325 14.15 -2.75 12.15
CA ILE A 325 13.14 -3.04 11.14
C ILE A 325 13.55 -4.30 10.36
N ASP A 326 12.73 -5.35 10.46
CA ASP A 326 12.95 -6.62 9.79
C ASP A 326 12.34 -6.68 8.38
N ILE A 327 11.22 -5.96 8.13
CA ILE A 327 10.50 -5.95 6.86
C ILE A 327 9.95 -4.56 6.56
N PHE A 328 9.95 -4.18 5.28
CA PHE A 328 9.53 -2.85 4.84
C PHE A 328 8.50 -2.91 3.73
N TYR A 329 7.46 -2.07 3.83
CA TYR A 329 6.47 -1.87 2.77
C TYR A 329 6.38 -0.39 2.43
N ALA A 330 6.32 -0.08 1.15
CA ALA A 330 6.07 1.26 0.67
C ALA A 330 5.14 1.25 -0.53
N ASN A 331 4.28 2.27 -0.60
CA ASN A 331 3.51 2.49 -1.80
C ASN A 331 4.46 2.83 -2.96
N ASP A 332 4.48 1.98 -3.97
CA ASP A 332 5.35 2.00 -5.13
C ASP A 332 4.57 2.12 -6.46
N PHE A 333 3.44 2.87 -6.45
CA PHE A 333 2.76 3.20 -7.70
C PHE A 333 3.70 3.95 -8.65
N ILE A 334 4.67 4.70 -8.08
CA ILE A 334 5.93 5.10 -8.69
C ILE A 334 6.98 4.11 -8.21
N ILE A 335 7.54 3.30 -9.08
CA ILE A 335 8.40 2.19 -8.68
C ILE A 335 9.61 2.64 -7.83
N THR A 336 10.19 3.80 -8.10
CA THR A 336 11.31 4.37 -7.33
C THR A 336 10.95 4.74 -5.90
N SER A 337 9.66 4.90 -5.60
CA SER A 337 9.19 5.35 -4.27
C SER A 337 9.61 4.41 -3.15
N HIS A 338 9.58 3.10 -3.37
CA HIS A 338 9.98 2.17 -2.31
C HIS A 338 11.49 2.22 -2.03
N LEU A 339 12.32 2.39 -3.07
CA LEU A 339 13.77 2.53 -2.92
C LEU A 339 14.14 3.82 -2.16
N ILE A 340 13.57 4.95 -2.61
CA ILE A 340 13.77 6.26 -1.97
C ILE A 340 13.33 6.21 -0.49
N SER A 341 12.15 5.64 -0.25
CA SER A 341 11.60 5.55 1.12
C SER A 341 12.41 4.64 2.02
N ALA A 342 12.89 3.50 1.50
CA ALA A 342 13.71 2.55 2.26
C ALA A 342 15.06 3.15 2.66
N GLU A 343 15.66 3.99 1.80
CA GLU A 343 16.88 4.75 2.13
C GLU A 343 16.60 5.85 3.18
N ILE A 344 15.50 6.61 3.04
CA ILE A 344 15.12 7.64 4.02
C ILE A 344 14.83 7.02 5.40
N ALA A 345 14.17 5.86 5.41
CA ALA A 345 13.90 5.13 6.64
C ALA A 345 15.16 4.50 7.29
N GLY A 346 16.30 4.51 6.60
CA GLY A 346 17.51 3.82 7.03
C GLY A 346 17.40 2.30 6.99
N TYR A 347 16.35 1.76 6.37
CA TYR A 347 16.18 0.32 6.14
C TYR A 347 17.22 -0.21 5.14
N LEU A 348 17.48 0.56 4.08
CA LEU A 348 18.61 0.39 3.19
C LEU A 348 19.64 1.51 3.42
N PRO A 349 20.95 1.24 3.21
CA PRO A 349 21.97 2.28 3.34
C PRO A 349 21.75 3.41 2.33
N TYR A 350 21.77 4.65 2.81
CA TYR A 350 21.57 5.83 1.98
C TYR A 350 22.61 5.92 0.84
N GLY A 351 22.11 6.05 -0.39
CA GLY A 351 22.92 6.13 -1.59
C GLY A 351 23.43 4.78 -2.12
N GLU A 352 23.15 3.67 -1.43
CA GLU A 352 23.56 2.33 -1.82
C GLU A 352 22.39 1.35 -2.01
N GLY A 353 21.16 1.80 -1.77
CA GLY A 353 19.97 0.96 -1.86
C GLY A 353 19.82 0.26 -3.21
N TRP A 354 20.20 0.94 -4.30
CA TRP A 354 20.18 0.40 -5.64
C TRP A 354 21.03 -0.89 -5.80
N LYS A 355 22.15 -1.04 -5.05
CA LYS A 355 22.98 -2.26 -5.06
C LYS A 355 22.20 -3.43 -4.48
N TYR A 356 21.49 -3.22 -3.37
CA TYR A 356 20.65 -4.24 -2.73
C TYR A 356 19.53 -4.73 -3.67
N ILE A 357 18.98 -3.81 -4.46
CA ILE A 357 18.00 -4.13 -5.50
C ILE A 357 18.62 -5.02 -6.57
N CYS A 358 19.73 -4.57 -7.19
CA CYS A 358 20.41 -5.31 -8.25
C CYS A 358 20.94 -6.68 -7.79
N GLU A 359 21.29 -6.83 -6.51
CA GLU A 359 21.70 -8.09 -5.89
C GLU A 359 20.52 -9.02 -5.53
N GLY A 360 19.27 -8.59 -5.76
CA GLY A 360 18.07 -9.37 -5.45
C GLY A 360 17.79 -9.53 -3.94
N ARG A 361 18.43 -8.74 -3.10
CA ARG A 361 18.34 -8.81 -1.63
C ARG A 361 17.00 -8.35 -1.07
N THR A 362 16.22 -7.62 -1.87
CA THR A 362 14.92 -7.07 -1.47
C THR A 362 13.73 -7.97 -1.81
N ALA A 363 13.96 -9.11 -2.47
CA ALA A 363 12.92 -10.12 -2.69
C ALA A 363 12.47 -10.79 -1.37
N TYR A 364 11.31 -11.47 -1.37
CA TYR A 364 10.82 -12.20 -0.19
C TYR A 364 11.81 -13.26 0.33
N ASP A 365 12.65 -13.79 -0.54
CA ASP A 365 13.71 -14.74 -0.18
C ASP A 365 15.09 -14.08 0.03
N GLY A 366 15.16 -12.76 0.02
CA GLY A 366 16.36 -11.98 0.34
C GLY A 366 16.53 -11.72 1.84
N ASP A 367 17.52 -10.90 2.19
CA ASP A 367 17.85 -10.54 3.58
C ASP A 367 17.33 -9.15 4.00
N LYS A 368 16.83 -8.37 3.02
CA LYS A 368 16.21 -7.05 3.19
C LYS A 368 14.87 -6.94 2.46
N PRO A 369 13.87 -7.78 2.82
CA PRO A 369 12.64 -7.90 2.06
C PRO A 369 11.83 -6.59 2.03
N ILE A 370 11.41 -6.18 0.83
CA ILE A 370 10.57 -5.01 0.57
C ILE A 370 9.37 -5.46 -0.28
N ASN A 371 8.15 -4.99 0.06
CA ASN A 371 6.93 -5.25 -0.72
C ASN A 371 6.78 -6.74 -1.08
N THR A 372 6.81 -7.61 -0.09
CA THR A 372 6.78 -9.07 -0.32
C THR A 372 5.48 -9.57 -0.95
N ASN A 373 4.42 -8.73 -0.97
CA ASN A 373 3.22 -8.97 -1.75
C ASN A 373 3.42 -8.76 -3.27
N GLY A 374 4.44 -8.01 -3.69
CA GLY A 374 4.73 -7.67 -5.09
C GLY A 374 4.47 -6.20 -5.45
N GLY A 375 4.06 -5.39 -4.49
CA GLY A 375 3.85 -3.94 -4.71
C GLY A 375 2.75 -3.61 -5.72
N ARG A 376 2.60 -2.33 -6.05
CA ARG A 376 1.55 -1.84 -6.96
C ARG A 376 1.79 -2.26 -8.40
N THR A 377 3.05 -2.45 -8.76
CA THR A 377 3.45 -2.80 -10.13
C THR A 377 3.21 -4.28 -10.48
N SER A 378 2.94 -5.13 -9.49
CA SER A 378 2.76 -6.56 -9.73
C SER A 378 1.66 -7.23 -8.90
N PHE A 379 1.51 -6.89 -7.61
CA PHE A 379 0.39 -7.38 -6.80
C PHE A 379 -0.95 -6.84 -7.31
N GLY A 380 -0.95 -5.57 -7.70
CA GLY A 380 -2.11 -4.81 -8.14
C GLY A 380 -2.33 -3.56 -7.31
N HIS A 381 -2.98 -2.57 -7.89
CA HIS A 381 -3.28 -1.29 -7.26
C HIS A 381 -4.78 -1.01 -7.23
N ALA A 382 -5.43 -1.46 -6.16
CA ALA A 382 -6.76 -1.03 -5.75
C ALA A 382 -6.58 0.17 -4.80
N HIS A 383 -6.54 1.39 -5.34
CA HIS A 383 -5.98 2.61 -4.73
C HIS A 383 -6.15 2.72 -3.21
N ALA A 384 -7.40 2.81 -2.71
CA ALA A 384 -7.67 2.93 -1.28
C ALA A 384 -7.28 1.67 -0.49
N ALA A 385 -7.54 0.49 -1.06
CA ALA A 385 -7.38 -0.78 -0.37
C ALA A 385 -5.92 -1.25 -0.30
N SER A 386 -5.06 -0.77 -1.21
CA SER A 386 -3.69 -1.26 -1.33
C SER A 386 -2.85 -1.08 -0.06
N GLY A 387 -3.00 0.06 0.64
CA GLY A 387 -2.29 0.28 1.91
C GLY A 387 -2.72 -0.68 3.02
N MET A 388 -4.00 -1.04 3.03
CA MET A 388 -4.53 -2.03 3.96
C MET A 388 -4.08 -3.46 3.58
N ALA A 389 -3.92 -3.74 2.29
CA ALA A 389 -3.37 -5.01 1.81
C ALA A 389 -1.87 -5.17 2.12
N ASP A 390 -1.09 -4.07 2.15
CA ASP A 390 0.28 -4.10 2.66
C ASP A 390 0.32 -4.49 4.13
N LEU A 391 -0.59 -3.95 4.95
CA LEU A 391 -0.71 -4.34 6.35
C LEU A 391 -1.11 -5.81 6.48
N TYR A 392 -2.11 -6.25 5.71
CA TYR A 392 -2.52 -7.66 5.67
C TYR A 392 -1.32 -8.58 5.42
N GLU A 393 -0.56 -8.32 4.38
CA GLU A 393 0.62 -9.12 4.04
C GLU A 393 1.70 -9.06 5.12
N CYS A 394 2.00 -7.86 5.66
CA CYS A 394 2.98 -7.69 6.73
C CYS A 394 2.60 -8.50 7.97
N VAL A 395 1.31 -8.50 8.34
CA VAL A 395 0.79 -9.30 9.46
C VAL A 395 0.95 -10.80 9.20
N LEU A 396 0.65 -11.29 7.99
CA LEU A 396 0.90 -12.69 7.64
C LEU A 396 2.37 -13.07 7.75
N GLN A 397 3.26 -12.22 7.23
CA GLN A 397 4.72 -12.43 7.33
C GLN A 397 5.18 -12.51 8.80
N MET A 398 4.67 -11.63 9.67
CA MET A 398 5.01 -11.59 11.09
C MET A 398 4.43 -12.75 11.89
N ARG A 399 3.35 -13.37 11.40
CA ARG A 399 2.75 -14.59 11.99
C ARG A 399 3.37 -15.88 11.46
N GLY A 400 4.06 -15.83 10.31
CA GLY A 400 4.58 -17.01 9.62
C GLY A 400 3.54 -17.67 8.71
N ASP A 401 2.50 -16.94 8.31
CA ASP A 401 1.34 -17.43 7.57
C ASP A 401 1.32 -17.00 6.09
N ALA A 402 2.40 -16.39 5.59
CA ALA A 402 2.46 -15.89 4.21
C ALA A 402 2.70 -16.99 3.14
N GLY A 403 2.63 -18.24 3.52
CA GLY A 403 2.66 -19.39 2.58
C GLY A 403 3.96 -19.43 1.75
N ALA A 404 3.83 -19.58 0.43
CA ALA A 404 4.98 -19.69 -0.48
C ALA A 404 5.84 -18.44 -0.53
N GLY A 405 5.28 -17.26 -0.22
CA GLY A 405 5.97 -15.97 -0.16
C GLY A 405 6.56 -15.63 1.21
N GLN A 406 6.57 -16.58 2.16
CA GLN A 406 7.08 -16.34 3.50
C GLN A 406 8.58 -16.00 3.48
N VAL A 407 8.95 -14.88 4.12
CA VAL A 407 10.35 -14.50 4.27
C VAL A 407 11.12 -15.49 5.15
N LYS A 408 12.43 -15.64 4.91
CA LYS A 408 13.28 -16.65 5.57
C LYS A 408 13.30 -16.53 7.11
N LYS A 409 13.30 -15.31 7.62
CA LYS A 409 13.27 -15.02 9.06
C LYS A 409 11.93 -14.36 9.37
N ILE A 410 11.13 -14.96 10.25
CA ILE A 410 9.86 -14.36 10.68
C ILE A 410 10.14 -12.97 11.27
N PRO A 411 9.58 -11.89 10.68
CA PRO A 411 9.81 -10.53 11.14
C PRO A 411 9.18 -10.29 12.52
N LYS A 412 9.85 -9.54 13.34
CA LYS A 412 9.29 -9.07 14.63
C LYS A 412 8.80 -7.62 14.53
N THR A 413 9.43 -6.82 13.69
CA THR A 413 9.12 -5.40 13.50
C THR A 413 8.98 -5.08 12.02
N GLY A 414 7.82 -4.56 11.64
CA GLY A 414 7.52 -4.10 10.30
C GLY A 414 7.35 -2.59 10.25
N MET A 415 7.79 -1.97 9.16
CA MET A 415 7.53 -0.56 8.85
C MET A 415 6.80 -0.45 7.54
N LEU A 416 5.72 0.35 7.53
CA LEU A 416 4.87 0.54 6.37
C LEU A 416 4.75 2.03 6.07
N ARG A 417 5.01 2.42 4.82
CA ARG A 417 4.99 3.81 4.35
C ARG A 417 3.99 3.98 3.21
N GLY A 418 2.93 4.73 3.48
CA GLY A 418 1.92 5.15 2.51
C GLY A 418 2.31 6.43 1.78
N TYR A 419 1.87 6.51 0.53
CA TYR A 419 1.92 7.71 -0.28
C TYR A 419 0.66 7.81 -1.13
N GLY A 420 0.05 8.98 -1.18
CA GLY A 420 -1.13 9.25 -2.00
C GLY A 420 -0.87 10.31 -3.05
N GLY A 421 -1.52 10.18 -4.21
CA GLY A 421 -1.45 11.20 -5.27
C GLY A 421 -1.93 12.59 -4.85
N ALA A 422 -2.58 12.70 -3.68
CA ALA A 422 -2.88 13.97 -3.00
C ALA A 422 -1.70 14.51 -2.17
N GLN A 423 -0.52 13.88 -2.27
CA GLN A 423 0.75 14.31 -1.67
C GLN A 423 0.79 14.21 -0.15
N ASN A 424 0.09 13.24 0.40
CA ASN A 424 0.12 12.89 1.80
C ASN A 424 0.93 11.60 2.03
N ILE A 425 1.66 11.60 3.13
CA ILE A 425 2.46 10.47 3.61
C ILE A 425 1.89 10.03 4.97
N CYS A 426 1.75 8.73 5.16
CA CYS A 426 1.45 8.13 6.45
C CYS A 426 2.37 6.92 6.65
N THR A 427 3.14 6.92 7.71
CA THR A 427 4.11 5.86 8.03
C THR A 427 3.84 5.34 9.42
N TYR A 428 3.87 4.02 9.60
CA TYR A 428 3.70 3.40 10.92
C TYR A 428 4.63 2.22 11.12
N ILE A 429 4.92 1.93 12.40
CA ILE A 429 5.72 0.79 12.84
C ILE A 429 4.84 -0.13 13.67
N ILE A 430 4.90 -1.42 13.35
CA ILE A 430 4.19 -2.49 14.05
C ILE A 430 5.18 -3.52 14.60
N ARG A 431 4.83 -4.15 15.72
CA ARG A 431 5.68 -5.14 16.39
C ARG A 431 4.85 -6.28 16.97
N THR A 432 5.33 -7.52 16.82
CA THR A 432 4.70 -8.69 17.46
C THR A 432 4.79 -8.55 18.97
N LEU A 433 3.67 -8.71 19.67
CA LEU A 433 3.65 -8.83 21.13
C LEU A 433 4.23 -10.19 21.54
N GLU A 434 5.18 -10.18 22.48
CA GLU A 434 5.82 -11.38 23.04
C GLU A 434 4.94 -12.08 24.08
#